data_45927b3449a71dd2b66ca2f556c4fd6d
#
_entry.id   45927b3449a71dd2b66ca2f556c4fd6d
#
_cell.length_a   1.000
_cell.length_b   1.000
_cell.length_c   1.000
_cell.angle_alpha   90.00
_cell.angle_beta   90.00
_cell.angle_gamma   90.00
#
_symmetry.space_group_name_H-M   'P 1'
#
loop_
_entity.id
_entity.type
_entity.pdbx_description
1 polymer ?
#
loop_
_entity_poly.entity_id
_entity_poly.type
_entity_poly.pdbx_seq_one_letter_code
_entity_poly.pdbx_strand_id
1 'polypeptide(L)'
;MVVVLRPWSLDDAAALFVASRSNPDLATQFPDVGLDDEEQARAHIRGALRFDERAKNWAIVEDGVAVGNVGLSAIEFLHATAWAHYWLAADARGRGLATRALTSVSTWAFDAGLFRLELGHRSNNPASCRVAATAGFRAEGVERQKLRYGSERFDVETHARLATDPVPDLPGFEVRTTS
;
A
#
# COMPACT_ATOMS: atom_id res chain seq x y z
N MET A 1 -19.87 -2.83 -8.94
CA MET A 1 -18.44 -2.57 -8.60
C MET A 1 -17.94 -3.72 -7.75
N VAL A 2 -17.10 -4.55 -8.33
CA VAL A 2 -16.44 -5.67 -7.65
C VAL A 2 -14.98 -5.29 -7.43
N VAL A 3 -14.51 -5.35 -6.18
CA VAL A 3 -13.11 -5.08 -5.84
C VAL A 3 -12.49 -6.31 -5.20
N VAL A 4 -11.32 -6.71 -5.70
CA VAL A 4 -10.52 -7.83 -5.18
C VAL A 4 -9.07 -7.40 -5.00
N LEU A 5 -8.41 -7.97 -3.99
CA LEU A 5 -6.97 -7.85 -3.77
C LEU A 5 -6.30 -9.16 -4.22
N ARG A 6 -5.44 -9.08 -5.22
CA ARG A 6 -4.66 -10.22 -5.72
C ARG A 6 -3.21 -9.84 -6.00
N PRO A 7 -2.27 -10.77 -6.02
CA PRO A 7 -0.92 -10.46 -6.48
C PRO A 7 -0.95 -9.79 -7.86
N TRP A 8 0.03 -8.92 -8.10
CA TRP A 8 0.21 -8.29 -9.40
C TRP A 8 0.53 -9.33 -10.46
N SER A 9 -0.08 -9.20 -11.63
CA SER A 9 0.23 -9.96 -12.84
C SER A 9 0.99 -9.08 -13.84
N LEU A 10 1.79 -9.71 -14.71
CA LEU A 10 2.44 -8.96 -15.81
C LEU A 10 1.43 -8.38 -16.80
N ASP A 11 0.22 -8.90 -16.84
CA ASP A 11 -0.90 -8.36 -17.65
C ASP A 11 -1.42 -7.03 -17.11
N ASP A 12 -1.10 -6.69 -15.84
CA ASP A 12 -1.45 -5.39 -15.25
C ASP A 12 -0.50 -4.25 -15.66
N ALA A 13 0.52 -4.53 -16.47
CA ALA A 13 1.55 -3.54 -16.81
C ALA A 13 0.97 -2.27 -17.46
N ALA A 14 0.02 -2.40 -18.37
CA ALA A 14 -0.64 -1.26 -18.97
C ALA A 14 -1.41 -0.43 -17.95
N ALA A 15 -2.14 -1.09 -17.03
CA ALA A 15 -2.86 -0.41 -15.94
C ALA A 15 -1.91 0.30 -14.98
N LEU A 16 -0.79 -0.34 -14.59
CA LEU A 16 0.25 0.26 -13.76
C LEU A 16 0.88 1.49 -14.43
N PHE A 17 1.20 1.40 -15.71
CA PHE A 17 1.74 2.51 -16.49
C PHE A 17 0.79 3.71 -16.49
N VAL A 18 -0.50 3.50 -16.76
CA VAL A 18 -1.53 4.56 -16.73
C VAL A 18 -1.68 5.12 -15.31
N ALA A 19 -1.77 4.27 -14.29
CA ALA A 19 -1.93 4.67 -12.91
C ALA A 19 -0.77 5.54 -12.42
N SER A 20 0.48 5.17 -12.73
CA SER A 20 1.68 5.91 -12.31
C SER A 20 1.72 7.35 -12.81
N ARG A 21 1.08 7.62 -13.94
CA ARG A 21 1.01 8.96 -14.59
C ARG A 21 -0.25 9.74 -14.25
N SER A 22 -1.17 9.12 -13.53
CA SER A 22 -2.48 9.72 -13.23
C SER A 22 -2.40 10.90 -12.26
N ASN A 23 -1.31 11.02 -11.50
CA ASN A 23 -1.09 12.11 -10.54
C ASN A 23 0.41 12.31 -10.29
N PRO A 24 0.94 13.56 -10.34
CA PRO A 24 2.35 13.86 -10.05
C PRO A 24 2.82 13.36 -8.66
N ASP A 25 1.95 13.31 -7.66
CA ASP A 25 2.28 12.79 -6.33
C ASP A 25 2.70 11.33 -6.35
N LEU A 26 2.24 10.55 -7.33
CA LEU A 26 2.63 9.14 -7.49
C LEU A 26 4.08 8.99 -7.96
N ALA A 27 4.66 9.99 -8.61
CA ALA A 27 6.08 9.96 -8.99
C ALA A 27 6.99 9.74 -7.76
N THR A 28 6.58 10.18 -6.57
CA THR A 28 7.31 9.93 -5.32
C THR A 28 7.20 8.49 -4.81
N GLN A 29 6.24 7.72 -5.30
CA GLN A 29 6.08 6.29 -4.99
C GLN A 29 6.93 5.40 -5.90
N PHE A 30 7.45 5.97 -7.00
CA PHE A 30 8.28 5.29 -8.00
C PHE A 30 9.62 6.02 -8.20
N PRO A 31 10.40 6.28 -7.12
CA PRO A 31 11.52 7.23 -7.15
C PRO A 31 12.70 6.82 -8.05
N ASP A 32 12.85 5.53 -8.32
CA ASP A 32 14.03 4.99 -9.01
C ASP A 32 13.72 4.39 -10.39
N VAL A 33 12.47 4.44 -10.81
CA VAL A 33 12.03 3.81 -12.06
C VAL A 33 11.14 4.80 -12.79
N GLY A 34 11.69 5.45 -13.82
CA GLY A 34 10.81 6.08 -14.80
C GLY A 34 9.92 4.98 -15.37
N LEU A 35 8.63 5.00 -15.03
CA LEU A 35 7.66 4.14 -15.70
C LEU A 35 7.27 4.83 -17.01
N ASP A 36 8.19 4.79 -17.99
CA ASP A 36 8.02 5.52 -19.25
C ASP A 36 7.30 4.69 -20.31
N ASP A 37 7.27 3.37 -20.13
CA ASP A 37 6.58 2.41 -21.00
C ASP A 37 6.10 1.17 -20.24
N GLU A 38 5.35 0.29 -20.95
CA GLU A 38 4.83 -0.95 -20.35
C GLU A 38 5.92 -1.97 -20.01
N GLU A 39 7.04 -1.99 -20.70
CA GLU A 39 8.13 -2.95 -20.36
C GLU A 39 8.79 -2.57 -19.05
N GLN A 40 8.97 -1.30 -18.78
CA GLN A 40 9.42 -0.81 -17.47
C GLN A 40 8.37 -1.09 -16.39
N ALA A 41 7.08 -0.98 -16.71
CA ALA A 41 6.02 -1.38 -15.78
C ALA A 41 6.07 -2.89 -15.48
N ARG A 42 6.32 -3.75 -16.48
CA ARG A 42 6.55 -5.19 -16.25
C ARG A 42 7.77 -5.47 -15.39
N ALA A 43 8.87 -4.77 -15.63
CA ALA A 43 10.07 -4.88 -14.81
C ALA A 43 9.81 -4.45 -13.36
N HIS A 44 9.05 -3.37 -13.15
CA HIS A 44 8.64 -2.90 -11.82
C HIS A 44 7.75 -3.94 -11.11
N ILE A 45 6.79 -4.55 -11.80
CA ILE A 45 5.97 -5.63 -11.22
C ILE A 45 6.85 -6.78 -10.75
N ARG A 46 7.80 -7.26 -11.59
CA ARG A 46 8.70 -8.37 -11.22
C ARG A 46 9.61 -8.03 -10.04
N GLY A 47 10.11 -6.80 -9.95
CA GLY A 47 11.10 -6.40 -8.96
C GLY A 47 10.50 -5.84 -7.67
N ALA A 48 9.70 -4.79 -7.79
CA ALA A 48 9.21 -4.00 -6.66
C ALA A 48 7.85 -4.48 -6.14
N LEU A 49 6.95 -4.95 -7.02
CA LEU A 49 5.61 -5.41 -6.64
C LEU A 49 5.55 -6.94 -6.46
N ARG A 50 6.66 -7.54 -6.07
CA ARG A 50 6.79 -8.98 -5.84
C ARG A 50 5.88 -9.46 -4.71
N PHE A 51 5.59 -10.77 -4.75
CA PHE A 51 4.79 -11.45 -3.76
C PHE A 51 5.57 -12.68 -3.25
N ASP A 52 6.34 -12.51 -2.18
CA ASP A 52 7.22 -13.52 -1.60
C ASP A 52 7.16 -13.53 -0.06
N GLU A 53 8.10 -14.21 0.60
CA GLU A 53 8.12 -14.33 2.06
C GLU A 53 8.44 -13.00 2.77
N ARG A 54 9.16 -12.08 2.12
CA ARG A 54 9.62 -10.82 2.72
C ARG A 54 8.81 -9.60 2.28
N ALA A 55 8.08 -9.72 1.17
CA ALA A 55 7.22 -8.67 0.65
C ALA A 55 6.00 -9.26 -0.04
N LYS A 56 4.86 -8.66 0.19
CA LYS A 56 3.60 -9.04 -0.45
C LYS A 56 2.91 -7.79 -0.95
N ASN A 57 2.71 -7.74 -2.27
CA ASN A 57 2.04 -6.62 -2.91
C ASN A 57 0.78 -7.12 -3.62
N TRP A 58 -0.35 -6.57 -3.23
CA TRP A 58 -1.63 -6.85 -3.87
C TRP A 58 -2.03 -5.66 -4.74
N ALA A 59 -2.34 -5.95 -5.99
CA ALA A 59 -3.09 -5.03 -6.83
C ALA A 59 -4.50 -4.86 -6.23
N ILE A 60 -4.94 -3.62 -6.11
CA ILE A 60 -6.34 -3.29 -5.84
C ILE A 60 -7.02 -3.29 -7.19
N VAL A 61 -7.80 -4.35 -7.47
CA VAL A 61 -8.42 -4.57 -8.77
C VAL A 61 -9.91 -4.26 -8.70
N GLU A 62 -10.34 -3.28 -9.47
CA GLU A 62 -11.74 -2.87 -9.60
C GLU A 62 -12.27 -3.25 -10.97
N ASP A 63 -13.34 -4.06 -11.02
CA ASP A 63 -13.97 -4.53 -12.25
C ASP A 63 -12.95 -5.05 -13.30
N GLY A 64 -11.90 -5.75 -12.82
CA GLY A 64 -10.85 -6.36 -13.64
C GLY A 64 -9.63 -5.47 -13.93
N VAL A 65 -9.63 -4.20 -13.54
CA VAL A 65 -8.52 -3.25 -13.78
C VAL A 65 -7.78 -2.94 -12.48
N ALA A 66 -6.45 -3.03 -12.48
CA ALA A 66 -5.63 -2.63 -11.34
C ALA A 66 -5.60 -1.11 -11.19
N VAL A 67 -6.13 -0.59 -10.09
CA VAL A 67 -6.26 0.85 -9.80
C VAL A 67 -5.39 1.32 -8.63
N GLY A 68 -4.61 0.43 -8.04
CA GLY A 68 -3.72 0.77 -6.93
C GLY A 68 -3.00 -0.43 -6.36
N ASN A 69 -2.24 -0.19 -5.31
CA ASN A 69 -1.49 -1.19 -4.56
C ASN A 69 -1.77 -1.08 -3.07
N VAL A 70 -1.80 -2.20 -2.39
CA VAL A 70 -1.62 -2.31 -0.95
C VAL A 70 -0.60 -3.41 -0.70
N GLY A 71 0.34 -3.18 0.21
CA GLY A 71 1.41 -4.15 0.40
C GLY A 71 1.99 -4.17 1.79
N LEU A 72 2.73 -5.23 2.05
CA LEU A 72 3.57 -5.44 3.22
C LEU A 72 5.01 -5.64 2.75
N SER A 73 5.94 -4.98 3.41
CA SER A 73 7.38 -5.13 3.20
C SER A 73 8.08 -5.32 4.55
N ALA A 74 9.36 -5.66 4.52
CA ALA A 74 10.13 -5.93 5.72
C ALA A 74 9.42 -6.93 6.66
N ILE A 75 8.74 -7.93 6.07
CA ILE A 75 8.08 -9.00 6.83
C ILE A 75 9.14 -9.76 7.62
N GLU A 76 8.95 -9.83 8.92
CA GLU A 76 9.87 -10.44 9.85
C GLU A 76 9.10 -11.21 10.91
N PHE A 77 9.35 -12.52 11.04
CA PHE A 77 8.57 -13.42 11.91
C PHE A 77 9.15 -13.61 13.32
N LEU A 78 10.41 -13.19 13.57
CA LEU A 78 10.98 -13.28 14.92
C LEU A 78 10.22 -12.34 15.89
N HIS A 79 9.96 -11.11 15.45
CA HIS A 79 9.16 -10.14 16.21
C HIS A 79 7.74 -9.99 15.64
N ALA A 80 7.40 -10.75 14.59
CA ALA A 80 6.11 -10.78 13.94
C ALA A 80 5.65 -9.38 13.47
N THR A 81 6.53 -8.66 12.76
CA THR A 81 6.29 -7.29 12.29
C THR A 81 6.34 -7.18 10.77
N ALA A 82 5.68 -6.16 10.23
CA ALA A 82 5.81 -5.74 8.84
C ALA A 82 5.52 -4.26 8.66
N TRP A 83 6.02 -3.68 7.57
CA TRP A 83 5.74 -2.32 7.14
C TRP A 83 4.65 -2.32 6.06
N ALA A 84 3.52 -1.69 6.33
CA ALA A 84 2.41 -1.57 5.39
C ALA A 84 2.55 -0.30 4.53
N HIS A 85 2.14 -0.40 3.27
CA HIS A 85 2.15 0.73 2.34
C HIS A 85 1.00 0.58 1.32
N TYR A 86 0.60 1.70 0.70
CA TYR A 86 -0.46 1.71 -0.31
C TYR A 86 -0.36 2.95 -1.20
N TRP A 87 -0.91 2.85 -2.39
CA TRP A 87 -1.19 3.97 -3.28
C TRP A 87 -2.40 3.68 -4.18
N LEU A 88 -3.03 4.72 -4.72
CA LEU A 88 -4.14 4.63 -5.66
C LEU A 88 -3.92 5.59 -6.83
N ALA A 89 -4.36 5.16 -8.03
CA ALA A 89 -4.54 6.03 -9.17
C ALA A 89 -5.49 7.19 -8.82
N ALA A 90 -5.37 8.32 -9.51
CA ALA A 90 -6.07 9.54 -9.14
C ALA A 90 -7.60 9.37 -9.10
N ASP A 91 -8.16 8.72 -10.10
CA ASP A 91 -9.60 8.46 -10.26
C ASP A 91 -10.17 7.41 -9.30
N ALA A 92 -9.30 6.60 -8.67
CA ALA A 92 -9.67 5.63 -7.67
C ALA A 92 -9.71 6.21 -6.23
N ARG A 93 -9.26 7.45 -6.03
CA ARG A 93 -9.17 8.10 -4.72
C ARG A 93 -10.54 8.58 -4.22
N GLY A 94 -10.63 8.85 -2.91
CA GLY A 94 -11.82 9.43 -2.29
C GLY A 94 -13.00 8.47 -2.10
N ARG A 95 -12.85 7.19 -2.48
CA ARG A 95 -13.92 6.17 -2.47
C ARG A 95 -13.74 5.11 -1.38
N GLY A 96 -12.80 5.32 -0.45
CA GLY A 96 -12.53 4.40 0.66
C GLY A 96 -11.74 3.14 0.27
N LEU A 97 -11.28 3.00 -0.98
CA LEU A 97 -10.60 1.78 -1.45
C LEU A 97 -9.31 1.50 -0.67
N ALA A 98 -8.47 2.51 -0.45
CA ALA A 98 -7.22 2.34 0.29
C ALA A 98 -7.47 1.89 1.75
N THR A 99 -8.45 2.49 2.42
CA THR A 99 -8.80 2.14 3.80
C THR A 99 -9.27 0.69 3.91
N ARG A 100 -10.20 0.29 3.04
CA ARG A 100 -10.72 -1.09 3.01
C ARG A 100 -9.65 -2.10 2.64
N ALA A 101 -8.79 -1.78 1.65
CA ALA A 101 -7.68 -2.63 1.25
C ALA A 101 -6.67 -2.81 2.40
N LEU A 102 -6.27 -1.71 3.06
CA LEU A 102 -5.37 -1.75 4.21
C LEU A 102 -5.95 -2.57 5.37
N THR A 103 -7.26 -2.40 5.67
CA THR A 103 -7.96 -3.19 6.70
C THR A 103 -7.96 -4.68 6.35
N SER A 104 -8.27 -5.04 5.09
CA SER A 104 -8.32 -6.44 4.65
C SER A 104 -6.95 -7.11 4.71
N VAL A 105 -5.90 -6.42 4.23
CA VAL A 105 -4.53 -6.94 4.28
C VAL A 105 -4.03 -7.03 5.73
N SER A 106 -4.43 -6.11 6.60
CA SER A 106 -4.08 -6.21 8.03
C SER A 106 -4.69 -7.44 8.69
N THR A 107 -5.97 -7.73 8.41
CA THR A 107 -6.62 -8.95 8.91
C THR A 107 -5.89 -10.19 8.40
N TRP A 108 -5.65 -10.26 7.09
CA TRP A 108 -4.87 -11.35 6.49
C TRP A 108 -3.50 -11.53 7.16
N ALA A 109 -2.78 -10.44 7.43
CA ALA A 109 -1.44 -10.47 8.02
C ALA A 109 -1.45 -11.00 9.48
N PHE A 110 -2.44 -10.61 10.26
CA PHE A 110 -2.61 -11.10 11.63
C PHE A 110 -3.00 -12.59 11.65
N ASP A 111 -3.88 -13.02 10.74
CA ASP A 111 -4.23 -14.43 10.57
C ASP A 111 -3.01 -15.27 10.11
N ALA A 112 -2.08 -14.67 9.37
CA ALA A 112 -0.82 -15.28 8.96
C ALA A 112 0.26 -15.31 10.06
N GLY A 113 -0.03 -14.78 11.26
CA GLY A 113 0.86 -14.83 12.43
C GLY A 113 1.68 -13.57 12.68
N LEU A 114 1.49 -12.49 11.93
CA LEU A 114 2.08 -11.21 12.29
C LEU A 114 1.34 -10.61 13.50
N PHE A 115 2.05 -9.83 14.30
CA PHE A 115 1.49 -9.20 15.49
C PHE A 115 1.37 -7.69 15.36
N ARG A 116 2.32 -7.05 14.66
CA ARG A 116 2.38 -5.60 14.53
C ARG A 116 2.59 -5.19 13.08
N LEU A 117 1.74 -4.30 12.61
CA LEU A 117 1.90 -3.63 11.32
C LEU A 117 2.19 -2.14 11.54
N GLU A 118 3.18 -1.63 10.83
CA GLU A 118 3.60 -0.24 10.90
C GLU A 118 3.41 0.43 9.54
N LEU A 119 3.14 1.71 9.53
CA LEU A 119 3.15 2.54 8.33
C LEU A 119 3.57 3.98 8.67
N GLY A 120 4.00 4.71 7.66
CA GLY A 120 4.30 6.12 7.79
C GLY A 120 3.85 6.90 6.57
N HIS A 121 3.49 8.14 6.78
CA HIS A 121 3.15 9.07 5.72
C HIS A 121 3.72 10.46 6.03
N ARG A 122 3.91 11.28 5.01
CA ARG A 122 4.30 12.68 5.24
C ARG A 122 3.27 13.35 6.14
N SER A 123 3.72 14.10 7.15
CA SER A 123 2.84 14.79 8.11
C SER A 123 1.91 15.81 7.44
N ASN A 124 2.26 16.30 6.24
CA ASN A 124 1.43 17.17 5.42
C ASN A 124 0.49 16.40 4.44
N ASN A 125 0.26 15.10 4.67
CA ASN A 125 -0.67 14.28 3.88
C ASN A 125 -1.90 13.86 4.70
N PRO A 126 -2.90 14.75 4.87
CA PRO A 126 -4.08 14.45 5.69
C PRO A 126 -4.94 13.32 5.12
N ALA A 127 -4.84 13.02 3.82
CA ALA A 127 -5.56 11.90 3.22
C ALA A 127 -5.01 10.56 3.73
N SER A 128 -3.67 10.39 3.75
CA SER A 128 -3.04 9.18 4.30
C SER A 128 -3.26 9.05 5.80
N CYS A 129 -3.23 10.16 6.56
CA CYS A 129 -3.56 10.15 7.99
C CYS A 129 -4.97 9.58 8.22
N ARG A 130 -5.98 10.05 7.46
CA ARG A 130 -7.35 9.52 7.55
C ARG A 130 -7.44 8.04 7.18
N VAL A 131 -6.74 7.60 6.14
CA VAL A 131 -6.69 6.17 5.76
C VAL A 131 -6.14 5.34 6.90
N ALA A 132 -4.98 5.72 7.46
CA ALA A 132 -4.33 5.02 8.57
C ALA A 132 -5.26 4.94 9.80
N ALA A 133 -5.75 6.07 10.26
CA ALA A 133 -6.62 6.14 11.44
C ALA A 133 -7.91 5.33 11.27
N THR A 134 -8.58 5.43 10.11
CA THR A 134 -9.82 4.70 9.83
C THR A 134 -9.58 3.20 9.68
N ALA A 135 -8.40 2.78 9.20
CA ALA A 135 -8.00 1.37 9.15
C ALA A 135 -7.50 0.82 10.51
N GLY A 136 -7.61 1.60 11.60
CA GLY A 136 -7.28 1.19 12.96
C GLY A 136 -5.81 1.35 13.34
N PHE A 137 -5.01 2.04 12.54
CA PHE A 137 -3.62 2.35 12.87
C PHE A 137 -3.55 3.59 13.76
N ARG A 138 -2.99 3.46 14.95
CA ARG A 138 -2.82 4.54 15.91
C ARG A 138 -1.52 5.29 15.63
N ALA A 139 -1.56 6.63 15.72
CA ALA A 139 -0.36 7.44 15.64
C ALA A 139 0.57 7.18 16.85
N GLU A 140 1.86 7.02 16.59
CA GLU A 140 2.87 6.74 17.63
C GLU A 140 3.96 7.80 17.70
N GLY A 141 4.13 8.61 16.67
CA GLY A 141 5.13 9.67 16.71
C GLY A 141 5.38 10.35 15.37
N VAL A 142 6.35 11.27 15.40
CA VAL A 142 6.80 12.00 14.21
C VAL A 142 8.32 11.89 14.08
N GLU A 143 8.78 11.39 12.95
CA GLU A 143 10.18 11.34 12.57
C GLU A 143 10.53 12.59 11.76
N ARG A 144 11.26 13.52 12.38
CA ARG A 144 11.58 14.81 11.77
C ARG A 144 12.48 14.65 10.55
N GLN A 145 12.12 15.28 9.43
CA GLN A 145 12.90 15.40 8.19
C GLN A 145 13.37 14.05 7.61
N LYS A 146 12.60 12.99 7.84
CA LYS A 146 12.96 11.62 7.44
C LYS A 146 13.01 11.45 5.92
N LEU A 147 12.00 11.94 5.20
CA LEU A 147 11.93 11.81 3.75
C LEU A 147 12.57 13.02 3.06
N ARG A 148 13.18 12.77 1.90
CA ARG A 148 13.72 13.78 1.04
C ARG A 148 13.23 13.59 -0.39
N TYR A 149 12.63 14.64 -0.96
CA TYR A 149 12.26 14.71 -2.37
C TYR A 149 12.95 15.92 -3.00
N GLY A 150 13.85 15.67 -3.92
CA GLY A 150 14.73 16.73 -4.45
C GLY A 150 15.57 17.35 -3.33
N SER A 151 15.44 18.66 -3.13
CA SER A 151 16.10 19.41 -2.05
C SER A 151 15.26 19.54 -0.78
N GLU A 152 13.98 19.17 -0.82
CA GLU A 152 13.02 19.36 0.27
C GLU A 152 12.94 18.14 1.19
N ARG A 153 12.84 18.39 2.51
CA ARG A 153 12.69 17.33 3.51
C ARG A 153 11.32 17.42 4.17
N PHE A 154 10.80 16.25 4.52
CA PHE A 154 9.46 16.09 5.09
C PHE A 154 9.50 15.26 6.36
N ASP A 155 8.72 15.69 7.36
CA ASP A 155 8.42 14.90 8.54
C ASP A 155 7.51 13.73 8.17
N VAL A 156 7.68 12.61 8.86
CA VAL A 156 6.84 11.42 8.70
C VAL A 156 6.11 11.17 10.01
N GLU A 157 4.81 11.13 9.96
CA GLU A 157 3.99 10.60 11.04
C GLU A 157 3.92 9.08 10.91
N THR A 158 4.28 8.40 12.01
CA THR A 158 4.27 6.92 12.09
C THR A 158 3.03 6.44 12.81
N HIS A 159 2.49 5.34 12.32
CA HIS A 159 1.31 4.69 12.86
C HIS A 159 1.57 3.20 12.98
N ALA A 160 0.89 2.56 13.95
CA ALA A 160 0.90 1.11 14.07
C ALA A 160 -0.48 0.56 14.40
N ARG A 161 -0.69 -0.71 14.03
CA ARG A 161 -1.84 -1.52 14.40
C ARG A 161 -1.36 -2.87 14.91
N LEU A 162 -1.92 -3.33 16.03
CA LEU A 162 -1.60 -4.61 16.65
C LEU A 162 -2.71 -5.64 16.37
N ALA A 163 -2.36 -6.91 16.38
CA ALA A 163 -3.33 -8.00 16.27
C ALA A 163 -4.40 -8.00 17.39
N THR A 164 -4.07 -7.36 18.53
CA THR A 164 -4.98 -7.20 19.68
C THR A 164 -5.83 -5.93 19.62
N ASP A 165 -5.61 -5.06 18.65
CA ASP A 165 -6.43 -3.85 18.49
C ASP A 165 -7.83 -4.20 17.94
N PRO A 166 -8.85 -3.40 18.24
CA PRO A 166 -10.18 -3.59 17.69
C PRO A 166 -10.17 -3.64 16.16
N VAL A 167 -10.92 -4.58 15.60
CA VAL A 167 -11.10 -4.66 14.15
C VAL A 167 -12.05 -3.53 13.73
N PRO A 168 -11.66 -2.68 12.76
CA PRO A 168 -12.55 -1.65 12.24
C PRO A 168 -13.81 -2.26 11.63
N ASP A 169 -14.97 -1.67 11.93
CA ASP A 169 -16.26 -2.05 11.34
C ASP A 169 -16.37 -1.51 9.90
N LEU A 170 -15.66 -2.18 8.99
CA LEU A 170 -15.61 -1.82 7.58
C LEU A 170 -15.75 -3.09 6.73
N PRO A 171 -16.54 -3.05 5.65
CA PRO A 171 -16.64 -4.18 4.74
C PRO A 171 -15.26 -4.41 4.07
N GLY A 172 -14.69 -5.60 4.28
CA GLY A 172 -13.43 -6.01 3.68
C GLY A 172 -13.53 -6.25 2.18
N PHE A 173 -12.38 -6.47 1.57
CA PHE A 173 -12.25 -7.02 0.22
C PHE A 173 -11.80 -8.48 0.29
N GLU A 174 -12.12 -9.26 -0.72
CA GLU A 174 -11.51 -10.58 -0.90
C GLU A 174 -10.00 -10.44 -1.10
N VAL A 175 -9.22 -11.17 -0.30
CA VAL A 175 -7.75 -11.19 -0.39
C VAL A 175 -7.31 -12.52 -0.97
N ARG A 176 -6.71 -12.51 -2.15
CA ARG A 176 -6.15 -13.68 -2.81
C ARG A 176 -4.62 -13.69 -2.66
N THR A 177 -4.06 -14.88 -2.51
CA THR A 177 -2.60 -15.09 -2.41
C THR A 177 -2.02 -15.72 -3.67
N THR A 178 -2.86 -16.01 -4.64
CA THR A 178 -2.52 -16.50 -6.00
C THR A 178 -3.13 -15.57 -7.04
N SER A 179 -2.45 -15.43 -8.18
CA SER A 179 -2.91 -14.63 -9.32
C SER A 179 -4.05 -15.30 -10.06
#